data_0343377e5ce5af50d3fb3fd0ffcf19b9
#
_entry.id   0343377e5ce5af50d3fb3fd0ffcf19b9
#
_cell.length_a   1.000
_cell.length_b   1.000
_cell.length_c   1.000
_cell.angle_alpha   90.00
_cell.angle_beta   90.00
_cell.angle_gamma   90.00
#
_symmetry.space_group_name_H-M   'P 1'
#
loop_
_entity.id
_entity.type
_entity.pdbx_description
1 polymer ?
#
loop_
_entity_poly.entity_id
_entity_poly.type
_entity_poly.pdbx_seq_one_letter_code
_entity_poly.pdbx_strand_id
1 'polypeptide(L)'
;LKKMEEVMAQKRPCAPAEVKNLLISVIISMLYGAGTRCEEYNMPNGKMLRYAKAREIIQYIMEHYSEVYGLEDLAGIFYMDKSYLSRIFKEVTNFTVNEFINCQRIGHARDMLLDESLSMEEISQKLGYERLSYFDRVFKKYVGMSPLQYRKSKRKRNEDEENQSI
;
A
#
# COMPACT_ATOMS: atom_id res chain seq x y z
N LEU A 1 -9.69 9.04 11.95
CA LEU A 1 -9.01 9.94 12.89
C LEU A 1 -8.72 9.24 14.22
N LYS A 2 -9.71 8.71 14.97
CA LYS A 2 -9.48 7.97 16.25
C LYS A 2 -8.43 6.87 16.13
N LYS A 3 -8.46 6.06 15.06
CA LYS A 3 -7.50 4.97 14.83
C LYS A 3 -6.06 5.46 14.57
N MET A 4 -5.90 6.67 14.04
CA MET A 4 -4.60 7.33 13.88
C MET A 4 -4.04 7.83 15.21
N GLU A 5 -4.89 8.38 16.09
CA GLU A 5 -4.49 8.83 17.41
C GLU A 5 -4.07 7.65 18.31
N GLU A 6 -4.76 6.51 18.22
CA GLU A 6 -4.41 5.29 18.92
C GLU A 6 -3.04 4.71 18.47
N VAL A 7 -2.74 4.75 17.17
CA VAL A 7 -1.46 4.30 16.61
C VAL A 7 -0.31 5.23 17.03
N MET A 8 -0.55 6.53 17.08
CA MET A 8 0.44 7.53 17.53
C MET A 8 0.71 7.46 19.03
N ALA A 9 -0.31 7.16 19.85
CA ALA A 9 -0.19 7.07 21.30
C ALA A 9 0.62 5.85 21.78
N GLN A 10 0.72 4.79 20.97
CA GLN A 10 1.36 3.53 21.37
C GLN A 10 2.89 3.50 21.26
N LYS A 11 3.60 4.62 21.02
CA LYS A 11 5.09 4.70 20.91
C LYS A 11 5.78 3.50 20.24
N ARG A 12 5.14 2.87 19.24
CA ARG A 12 5.71 1.74 18.51
C ARG A 12 6.69 2.27 17.45
N PRO A 13 7.82 1.57 17.22
CA PRO A 13 8.79 1.97 16.19
C PRO A 13 8.19 1.99 14.77
N CYS A 14 7.02 1.37 14.59
CA CYS A 14 6.29 1.30 13.31
C CYS A 14 5.19 2.36 13.14
N ALA A 15 4.93 3.19 14.15
CA ALA A 15 3.86 4.19 14.10
C ALA A 15 3.90 5.08 12.84
N PRO A 16 5.06 5.58 12.36
CA PRO A 16 5.12 6.37 11.14
C PRO A 16 4.71 5.60 9.88
N ALA A 17 5.06 4.32 9.78
CA ALA A 17 4.71 3.49 8.62
C ALA A 17 3.23 3.09 8.65
N GLU A 18 2.68 2.77 9.82
CA GLU A 18 1.25 2.47 9.99
C GLU A 18 0.37 3.71 9.72
N VAL A 19 0.78 4.88 10.21
CA VAL A 19 0.12 6.16 9.91
C VAL A 19 0.18 6.46 8.41
N LYS A 20 1.34 6.23 7.78
CA LYS A 20 1.50 6.41 6.33
C LYS A 20 0.58 5.48 5.54
N ASN A 21 0.46 4.21 5.94
CA ASN A 21 -0.44 3.25 5.31
C ASN A 21 -1.92 3.59 5.54
N LEU A 22 -2.27 4.06 6.74
CA LEU A 22 -3.62 4.56 7.03
C LEU A 22 -3.96 5.81 6.21
N LEU A 23 -3.00 6.73 6.04
CA LEU A 23 -3.18 7.89 5.17
C LEU A 23 -3.38 7.49 3.71
N ILE A 24 -2.60 6.51 3.21
CA ILE A 24 -2.80 5.94 1.86
C ILE A 24 -4.21 5.35 1.75
N SER A 25 -4.64 4.56 2.73
CA SER A 25 -5.99 3.96 2.74
C SER A 25 -7.09 5.03 2.80
N VAL A 26 -6.89 6.12 3.54
CA VAL A 26 -7.82 7.25 3.61
C VAL A 26 -7.84 8.01 2.29
N ILE A 27 -6.69 8.29 1.70
CA ILE A 27 -6.60 8.95 0.39
C ILE A 27 -7.25 8.09 -0.68
N ILE A 28 -6.99 6.79 -0.67
CA ILE A 28 -7.64 5.82 -1.55
C ILE A 28 -9.15 5.83 -1.31
N SER A 29 -9.61 5.73 -0.06
CA SER A 29 -11.03 5.78 0.29
C SER A 29 -11.70 7.10 -0.11
N MET A 30 -11.01 8.23 0.02
CA MET A 30 -11.49 9.53 -0.46
C MET A 30 -11.55 9.59 -1.99
N LEU A 31 -10.59 8.98 -2.68
CA LEU A 31 -10.58 8.91 -4.15
C LEU A 31 -11.63 7.93 -4.69
N TYR A 32 -11.94 6.86 -3.95
CA TYR A 32 -12.92 5.82 -4.34
C TYR A 32 -14.29 5.97 -3.67
N GLY A 33 -14.35 6.48 -2.44
CA GLY A 33 -15.61 6.71 -1.72
C GLY A 33 -16.41 7.89 -2.26
N ALA A 34 -15.80 8.74 -3.05
CA ALA A 34 -16.46 9.77 -3.82
C ALA A 34 -16.97 9.24 -5.18
N GLY A 35 -17.67 8.10 -5.16
CA GLY A 35 -18.56 7.69 -6.24
C GLY A 35 -19.77 8.63 -6.40
N THR A 36 -19.74 9.76 -5.71
CA THR A 36 -20.68 10.85 -5.79
C THR A 36 -19.97 12.05 -6.38
N ARG A 37 -20.42 12.44 -7.59
CA ARG A 37 -20.29 13.77 -8.18
C ARG A 37 -19.10 14.55 -7.60
N CYS A 38 -17.96 14.53 -8.32
CA CYS A 38 -17.07 15.68 -8.24
C CYS A 38 -17.95 16.89 -8.50
N GLU A 39 -18.31 17.64 -7.45
CA GLU A 39 -18.72 19.01 -7.64
C GLU A 39 -17.67 19.63 -8.55
N GLU A 40 -18.11 20.19 -9.64
CA GLU A 40 -17.31 20.97 -10.59
C GLU A 40 -16.73 22.17 -9.83
N TYR A 41 -15.76 21.91 -8.96
CA TYR A 41 -14.88 22.95 -8.50
C TYR A 41 -14.10 23.42 -9.72
N ASN A 42 -14.15 24.69 -9.99
CA ASN A 42 -13.58 25.47 -11.08
C ASN A 42 -12.06 25.32 -11.13
N MET A 43 -11.59 24.07 -11.38
CA MET A 43 -10.17 23.75 -11.52
C MET A 43 -9.75 23.98 -12.98
N PRO A 44 -8.58 24.60 -13.22
CA PRO A 44 -8.05 24.74 -14.58
C PRO A 44 -8.04 23.36 -15.26
N ASN A 45 -8.59 23.26 -16.48
CA ASN A 45 -8.78 22.03 -17.26
C ASN A 45 -7.56 21.07 -17.24
N GLY A 46 -6.34 21.60 -17.24
CA GLY A 46 -5.11 20.81 -17.17
C GLY A 46 -4.84 20.11 -15.84
N LYS A 47 -5.32 20.65 -14.71
CA LYS A 47 -5.15 20.03 -13.39
C LYS A 47 -6.12 18.86 -13.23
N MET A 48 -7.36 19.05 -13.64
CA MET A 48 -8.40 18.00 -13.61
C MET A 48 -7.99 16.77 -14.44
N LEU A 49 -7.43 16.99 -15.64
CA LEU A 49 -6.94 15.90 -16.48
C LEU A 49 -5.79 15.11 -15.83
N ARG A 50 -4.85 15.81 -15.16
CA ARG A 50 -3.75 15.16 -14.43
C ARG A 50 -4.29 14.29 -13.27
N TYR A 51 -5.27 14.79 -12.51
CA TYR A 51 -5.89 14.04 -11.41
C TYR A 51 -6.65 12.81 -11.92
N ALA A 52 -7.41 12.96 -13.02
CA ALA A 52 -8.09 11.82 -13.65
C ALA A 52 -7.09 10.74 -14.09
N LYS A 53 -5.99 11.16 -14.73
CA LYS A 53 -4.96 10.21 -15.20
C LYS A 53 -4.22 9.54 -14.04
N ALA A 54 -3.89 10.28 -12.99
CA ALA A 54 -3.29 9.69 -11.80
C ALA A 54 -4.23 8.68 -11.12
N ARG A 55 -5.54 8.93 -11.10
CA ARG A 55 -6.55 8.01 -10.58
C ARG A 55 -6.58 6.70 -11.38
N GLU A 56 -6.56 6.75 -12.70
CA GLU A 56 -6.49 5.55 -13.54
C GLU A 56 -5.26 4.70 -13.21
N ILE A 57 -4.09 5.35 -13.06
CA ILE A 57 -2.84 4.68 -12.70
C ILE A 57 -2.92 4.04 -11.30
N ILE A 58 -3.48 4.77 -10.32
CA ILE A 58 -3.68 4.26 -8.96
C ILE A 58 -4.56 3.00 -8.99
N GLN A 59 -5.69 3.07 -9.69
CA GLN A 59 -6.61 1.95 -9.82
C GLN A 59 -5.92 0.75 -10.45
N TYR A 60 -5.20 0.95 -11.54
CA TYR A 60 -4.45 -0.11 -12.19
C TYR A 60 -3.43 -0.78 -11.25
N ILE A 61 -2.67 0.00 -10.50
CA ILE A 61 -1.73 -0.55 -9.51
C ILE A 61 -2.46 -1.39 -8.45
N MET A 62 -3.62 -0.94 -7.98
CA MET A 62 -4.37 -1.68 -6.95
C MET A 62 -4.90 -3.03 -7.46
N GLU A 63 -5.26 -3.11 -8.72
CA GLU A 63 -5.76 -4.33 -9.36
C GLU A 63 -4.62 -5.27 -9.79
N HIS A 64 -3.43 -4.71 -10.14
CA HIS A 64 -2.30 -5.43 -10.72
C HIS A 64 -0.98 -5.30 -9.93
N TYR A 65 -1.05 -5.06 -8.62
CA TYR A 65 0.13 -4.77 -7.79
C TYR A 65 1.20 -5.88 -7.83
N SER A 66 0.81 -7.13 -8.06
CA SER A 66 1.73 -8.26 -8.15
C SER A 66 2.47 -8.34 -9.48
N GLU A 67 1.93 -7.75 -10.53
CA GLU A 67 2.42 -7.82 -11.91
C GLU A 67 3.21 -6.58 -12.33
N VAL A 68 2.95 -5.44 -11.70
CA VAL A 68 3.62 -4.17 -12.01
C VAL A 68 4.96 -4.08 -11.30
N TYR A 69 6.06 -4.02 -12.04
CA TYR A 69 7.41 -3.95 -11.47
C TYR A 69 7.90 -2.53 -11.19
N GLY A 70 7.28 -1.51 -11.79
CA GLY A 70 7.64 -0.14 -11.51
C GLY A 70 7.15 0.91 -12.49
N LEU A 71 7.85 2.04 -12.47
CA LEU A 71 7.51 3.21 -13.28
C LEU A 71 7.59 2.94 -14.80
N GLU A 72 8.55 2.10 -15.22
CA GLU A 72 8.74 1.79 -16.65
C GLU A 72 7.57 1.03 -17.22
N ASP A 73 7.08 0.01 -16.49
CA ASP A 73 5.92 -0.77 -16.92
C ASP A 73 4.69 0.11 -17.07
N LEU A 74 4.41 0.93 -16.05
CA LEU A 74 3.27 1.85 -16.09
C LEU A 74 3.38 2.88 -17.22
N ALA A 75 4.58 3.40 -17.49
CA ALA A 75 4.80 4.31 -18.60
C ALA A 75 4.49 3.64 -19.95
N GLY A 76 4.86 2.36 -20.10
CA GLY A 76 4.52 1.56 -21.28
C GLY A 76 3.01 1.28 -21.37
N ILE A 77 2.38 0.83 -20.29
CA ILE A 77 0.95 0.48 -20.22
C ILE A 77 0.06 1.70 -20.54
N PHE A 78 0.42 2.86 -19.98
CA PHE A 78 -0.37 4.09 -20.16
C PHE A 78 0.10 4.95 -21.34
N TYR A 79 1.08 4.50 -22.12
CA TYR A 79 1.67 5.24 -23.24
C TYR A 79 2.10 6.66 -22.87
N MET A 80 2.77 6.78 -21.70
CA MET A 80 3.17 8.06 -21.12
C MET A 80 4.69 8.16 -20.99
N ASP A 81 5.20 9.40 -21.09
CA ASP A 81 6.59 9.66 -20.71
C ASP A 81 6.81 9.39 -19.21
N LYS A 82 7.90 8.71 -18.85
CA LYS A 82 8.23 8.34 -17.47
C LYS A 82 8.32 9.53 -16.52
N SER A 83 8.94 10.60 -16.97
CA SER A 83 9.12 11.81 -16.15
C SER A 83 7.79 12.49 -15.89
N TYR A 84 6.92 12.53 -16.90
CA TYR A 84 5.59 13.07 -16.76
C TYR A 84 4.72 12.24 -15.84
N LEU A 85 4.68 10.90 -16.02
CA LEU A 85 3.95 9.99 -15.14
C LEU A 85 4.43 10.11 -13.70
N SER A 86 5.74 10.05 -13.47
CA SER A 86 6.33 10.19 -12.13
C SER A 86 5.92 11.49 -11.44
N ARG A 87 5.93 12.60 -12.19
CA ARG A 87 5.58 13.92 -11.68
C ARG A 87 4.11 14.00 -11.28
N ILE A 88 3.17 13.62 -12.19
CA ILE A 88 1.73 13.70 -11.89
C ILE A 88 1.34 12.74 -10.76
N PHE A 89 1.91 11.53 -10.75
CA PHE A 89 1.65 10.56 -9.70
C PHE A 89 2.08 11.09 -8.33
N LYS A 90 3.30 11.65 -8.25
CA LYS A 90 3.82 12.23 -7.01
C LYS A 90 3.06 13.50 -6.60
N GLU A 91 2.63 14.34 -7.56
CA GLU A 91 1.80 15.54 -7.31
C GLU A 91 0.48 15.16 -6.63
N VAL A 92 -0.15 14.06 -7.06
CA VAL A 92 -1.47 13.64 -6.57
C VAL A 92 -1.38 12.80 -5.29
N THR A 93 -0.41 11.87 -5.22
CA THR A 93 -0.34 10.87 -4.13
C THR A 93 0.66 11.22 -3.04
N ASN A 94 1.58 12.14 -3.27
CA ASN A 94 2.78 12.40 -2.47
C ASN A 94 3.75 11.21 -2.35
N PHE A 95 3.55 10.14 -3.14
CA PHE A 95 4.40 8.95 -3.18
C PHE A 95 5.03 8.79 -4.55
N THR A 96 6.19 8.18 -4.59
CA THR A 96 6.70 7.61 -5.84
C THR A 96 5.89 6.38 -6.22
N VAL A 97 5.85 6.03 -7.50
CA VAL A 97 5.19 4.81 -7.99
C VAL A 97 5.66 3.57 -7.23
N ASN A 98 6.99 3.40 -7.08
CA ASN A 98 7.55 2.23 -6.40
C ASN A 98 7.20 2.19 -4.90
N GLU A 99 7.14 3.32 -4.23
CA GLU A 99 6.65 3.37 -2.84
C GLU A 99 5.20 2.94 -2.74
N PHE A 100 4.36 3.40 -3.68
CA PHE A 100 2.95 3.07 -3.69
C PHE A 100 2.72 1.57 -3.96
N ILE A 101 3.39 0.99 -4.96
CA ILE A 101 3.35 -0.45 -5.25
C ILE A 101 3.76 -1.26 -4.02
N ASN A 102 4.90 -0.90 -3.39
CA ASN A 102 5.35 -1.59 -2.19
C ASN A 102 4.36 -1.46 -1.03
N CYS A 103 3.71 -0.30 -0.84
CA CYS A 103 2.67 -0.14 0.17
C CYS A 103 1.51 -1.11 -0.06
N GLN A 104 1.03 -1.25 -1.31
CA GLN A 104 -0.04 -2.20 -1.67
C GLN A 104 0.40 -3.65 -1.37
N ARG A 105 1.57 -4.05 -1.87
CA ARG A 105 2.13 -5.39 -1.63
C ARG A 105 2.27 -5.72 -0.15
N ILE A 106 2.75 -4.78 0.66
CA ILE A 106 2.91 -4.99 2.11
C ILE A 106 1.55 -5.03 2.84
N GLY A 107 0.55 -4.28 2.36
CA GLY A 107 -0.82 -4.41 2.84
C GLY A 107 -1.31 -5.85 2.69
N HIS A 108 -1.28 -6.39 1.48
CA HIS A 108 -1.69 -7.77 1.19
C HIS A 108 -0.80 -8.82 1.89
N ALA A 109 0.51 -8.55 2.03
CA ALA A 109 1.41 -9.43 2.78
C ALA A 109 0.94 -9.64 4.23
N ARG A 110 0.44 -8.60 4.89
CA ARG A 110 -0.02 -8.69 6.28
C ARG A 110 -1.19 -9.66 6.43
N ASP A 111 -2.09 -9.67 5.47
CA ASP A 111 -3.25 -10.58 5.46
C ASP A 111 -2.81 -12.01 5.12
N MET A 112 -1.97 -12.20 4.09
CA MET A 112 -1.43 -13.51 3.72
C MET A 112 -0.57 -14.14 4.83
N LEU A 113 0.11 -13.34 5.65
CA LEU A 113 0.91 -13.82 6.76
C LEU A 113 0.08 -14.41 7.92
N LEU A 114 -1.22 -14.16 7.96
CA LEU A 114 -2.14 -14.80 8.92
C LEU A 114 -2.49 -16.24 8.52
N ASP A 115 -2.32 -16.57 7.25
CA ASP A 115 -2.50 -17.94 6.74
C ASP A 115 -1.21 -18.74 6.98
N GLU A 116 -1.27 -19.70 7.91
CA GLU A 116 -0.13 -20.56 8.26
C GLU A 116 0.19 -21.60 7.18
N SER A 117 -0.74 -21.88 6.27
CA SER A 117 -0.52 -22.82 5.17
C SER A 117 0.42 -22.29 4.10
N LEU A 118 0.59 -20.95 4.01
CA LEU A 118 1.47 -20.30 3.04
C LEU A 118 2.90 -20.16 3.57
N SER A 119 3.86 -20.61 2.79
CA SER A 119 5.29 -20.38 3.03
C SER A 119 5.67 -18.92 2.76
N MET A 120 6.82 -18.48 3.28
CA MET A 120 7.35 -17.14 3.02
C MET A 120 7.68 -16.93 1.53
N GLU A 121 8.17 -17.98 0.87
CA GLU A 121 8.45 -18.01 -0.55
C GLU A 121 7.19 -17.81 -1.38
N GLU A 122 6.13 -18.56 -1.09
CA GLU A 122 4.85 -18.45 -1.80
C GLU A 122 4.23 -17.07 -1.63
N ILE A 123 4.26 -16.51 -0.41
CA ILE A 123 3.80 -15.15 -0.17
C ILE A 123 4.59 -14.14 -0.99
N SER A 124 5.93 -14.23 -0.95
CA SER A 124 6.80 -13.36 -1.71
C SER A 124 6.49 -13.38 -3.22
N GLN A 125 6.30 -14.58 -3.79
CA GLN A 125 5.97 -14.77 -5.20
C GLN A 125 4.57 -14.23 -5.55
N LYS A 126 3.56 -14.54 -4.75
CA LYS A 126 2.18 -14.03 -4.94
C LYS A 126 2.10 -12.52 -4.90
N LEU A 127 2.99 -11.87 -4.15
CA LEU A 127 3.10 -10.42 -4.08
C LEU A 127 3.91 -9.80 -5.22
N GLY A 128 4.49 -10.61 -6.13
CA GLY A 128 5.27 -10.15 -7.26
C GLY A 128 6.73 -9.77 -6.90
N TYR A 129 7.29 -10.32 -5.84
CA TYR A 129 8.70 -10.16 -5.53
C TYR A 129 9.51 -11.32 -6.13
N GLU A 130 10.53 -11.01 -6.92
CA GLU A 130 11.41 -12.02 -7.53
C GLU A 130 12.29 -12.75 -6.51
N ARG A 131 12.63 -12.07 -5.39
CA ARG A 131 13.52 -12.60 -4.36
C ARG A 131 12.95 -12.41 -2.98
N LEU A 132 12.88 -13.50 -2.21
CA LEU A 132 12.45 -13.49 -0.82
C LEU A 132 13.25 -12.47 0.03
N SER A 133 14.57 -12.38 -0.17
CA SER A 133 15.41 -11.44 0.58
C SER A 133 15.08 -9.98 0.33
N TYR A 134 14.57 -9.66 -0.85
CA TYR A 134 14.09 -8.31 -1.15
C TYR A 134 12.73 -8.05 -0.47
N PHE A 135 11.82 -9.01 -0.50
CA PHE A 135 10.57 -8.96 0.25
C PHE A 135 10.81 -8.73 1.74
N ASP A 136 11.69 -9.54 2.38
CA ASP A 136 12.05 -9.38 3.79
C ASP A 136 12.52 -7.97 4.13
N ARG A 137 13.41 -7.42 3.31
CA ARG A 137 13.94 -6.07 3.48
C ARG A 137 12.85 -5.01 3.35
N VAL A 138 11.99 -5.12 2.34
CA VAL A 138 10.89 -4.18 2.11
C VAL A 138 9.87 -4.30 3.25
N PHE A 139 9.46 -5.50 3.61
CA PHE A 139 8.50 -5.71 4.69
C PHE A 139 9.03 -5.13 6.01
N LYS A 140 10.29 -5.41 6.36
CA LYS A 140 10.91 -4.85 7.56
C LYS A 140 10.98 -3.32 7.53
N LYS A 141 11.25 -2.73 6.36
CA LYS A 141 11.25 -1.25 6.19
C LYS A 141 9.89 -0.65 6.49
N TYR A 142 8.79 -1.28 6.07
CA TYR A 142 7.42 -0.73 6.20
C TYR A 142 6.74 -1.12 7.51
N VAL A 143 7.04 -2.31 8.06
CA VAL A 143 6.38 -2.86 9.25
C VAL A 143 7.25 -2.77 10.50
N GLY A 144 8.58 -2.63 10.34
CA GLY A 144 9.54 -2.53 11.44
C GLY A 144 10.06 -3.86 11.95
N MET A 145 9.50 -4.99 11.49
CA MET A 145 9.92 -6.34 11.84
C MET A 145 9.89 -7.25 10.62
N SER A 146 10.57 -8.41 10.68
CA SER A 146 10.54 -9.37 9.56
C SER A 146 9.16 -10.01 9.41
N PRO A 147 8.81 -10.55 8.20
CA PRO A 147 7.55 -11.27 7.97
C PRO A 147 7.33 -12.40 8.97
N LEU A 148 8.38 -13.19 9.24
CA LEU A 148 8.30 -14.29 10.20
C LEU A 148 8.03 -13.82 11.63
N GLN A 149 8.66 -12.72 12.06
CA GLN A 149 8.41 -12.12 13.37
C GLN A 149 6.96 -11.60 13.44
N TYR A 150 6.48 -10.99 12.37
CA TYR A 150 5.09 -10.51 12.27
C TYR A 150 4.09 -11.66 12.41
N ARG A 151 4.26 -12.76 11.67
CA ARG A 151 3.42 -13.97 11.76
C ARG A 151 3.38 -14.49 13.21
N LYS A 152 4.55 -14.68 13.83
CA LYS A 152 4.64 -15.16 15.22
C LYS A 152 3.94 -14.23 16.23
N SER A 153 4.07 -12.93 16.06
CA SER A 153 3.45 -11.95 16.95
C SER A 153 1.92 -11.94 16.86
N LYS A 154 1.39 -12.19 15.66
CA LYS A 154 -0.06 -12.26 15.45
C LYS A 154 -0.67 -13.55 15.98
N ARG A 155 0.01 -14.68 15.77
CA ARG A 155 -0.41 -15.96 16.33
C ARG A 155 -0.51 -15.89 17.85
N LYS A 156 0.54 -15.41 18.52
CA LYS A 156 0.54 -15.29 19.98
C LYS A 156 -0.62 -14.43 20.49
N ARG A 157 -0.94 -13.33 19.79
CA ARG A 157 -2.06 -12.46 20.19
C ARG A 157 -3.39 -13.20 20.10
N ASN A 158 -3.63 -13.96 19.01
CA ASN A 158 -4.88 -14.71 18.85
C ASN A 158 -5.04 -15.79 19.95
N GLU A 159 -3.95 -16.50 20.28
CA GLU A 159 -3.93 -17.49 21.39
C GLU A 159 -4.23 -16.83 22.75
N ASP A 160 -3.69 -15.63 23.01
CA ASP A 160 -3.94 -14.89 24.25
C ASP A 160 -5.40 -14.37 24.32
N GLU A 161 -5.98 -13.94 23.21
CA GLU A 161 -7.38 -13.48 23.13
C GLU A 161 -8.38 -14.64 23.30
N GLU A 162 -8.10 -15.82 22.73
CA GLU A 162 -8.92 -17.03 22.92
C GLU A 162 -8.90 -17.50 24.38
N ASN A 163 -7.73 -17.49 25.03
CA ASN A 163 -7.60 -17.89 26.43
C ASN A 163 -8.25 -16.93 27.44
N GLN A 164 -8.50 -15.67 27.07
CA GLN A 164 -9.20 -14.69 27.92
C GLN A 164 -10.73 -14.73 27.74
N SER A 165 -11.22 -15.47 26.77
CA SER A 165 -12.66 -15.57 26.45
C SER A 165 -13.32 -16.81 27.06
N ILE A 166 -12.56 -17.62 27.82
CA ILE A 166 -13.00 -18.80 28.56
C ILE A 166 -13.05 -18.49 30.06
#